data_598a876b4a14566e3ec7e03b11a319d4
#
_entry.id   598a876b4a14566e3ec7e03b11a319d4
#
_cell.length_a   1.000
_cell.length_b   1.000
_cell.length_c   1.000
_cell.angle_alpha   90.00
_cell.angle_beta   90.00
_cell.angle_gamma   90.00
#
_symmetry.space_group_name_H-M   'P 1'
#
loop_
_entity.id
_entity.type
_entity.pdbx_description
1 polymer ?
#
loop_
_entity_poly.entity_id
_entity_poly.type
_entity_poly.pdbx_seq_one_letter_code
_entity_poly.pdbx_strand_id
1 'polypeptide(L)'
;MSKHPYEKLTPDLVIRAVESLGYEPDARIFGLNSYENRVYQVGISNESFLIVKFYRPGRWTTDQILEEHQFSQELSDLEIPVISPVILDEKSIFEFEGFQLAVFPMFFGRPLELDTYENLLVMGRFIGRIHSVGAEAVSYTHLTLPTIYSV
;
A
#
# COMPACT_ATOMS: atom_id res chain seq x y z
N MET A 1 -9.49 27.15 12.16
CA MET A 1 -10.17 25.97 11.62
C MET A 1 -9.15 24.95 11.15
N SER A 2 -9.24 23.76 11.67
CA SER A 2 -8.40 22.66 11.17
C SER A 2 -8.95 22.21 9.83
N LYS A 3 -8.17 22.35 8.77
CA LYS A 3 -8.53 21.81 7.46
C LYS A 3 -8.41 20.29 7.48
N HIS A 4 -9.34 19.61 6.83
CA HIS A 4 -9.27 18.17 6.70
C HIS A 4 -7.99 17.79 5.94
N PRO A 5 -7.21 16.79 6.40
CA PRO A 5 -5.93 16.43 5.76
C PRO A 5 -6.05 16.12 4.26
N TYR A 6 -7.21 15.65 3.81
CA TYR A 6 -7.44 15.26 2.42
C TYR A 6 -8.29 16.26 1.65
N GLU A 7 -8.47 17.48 2.17
CA GLU A 7 -9.32 18.49 1.51
C GLU A 7 -8.92 18.76 0.06
N LYS A 8 -7.61 18.74 -0.21
CA LYS A 8 -7.09 18.98 -1.55
C LYS A 8 -7.02 17.73 -2.43
N LEU A 9 -7.29 16.57 -1.86
CA LEU A 9 -7.20 15.31 -2.59
C LEU A 9 -8.47 15.07 -3.39
N THR A 10 -8.47 15.54 -4.60
CA THR A 10 -9.58 15.39 -5.55
C THR A 10 -9.25 14.28 -6.56
N PRO A 11 -10.26 13.72 -7.26
CA PRO A 11 -9.99 12.76 -8.34
C PRO A 11 -9.03 13.30 -9.39
N ASP A 12 -9.14 14.59 -9.71
CA ASP A 12 -8.23 15.24 -10.66
C ASP A 12 -6.77 15.22 -10.17
N LEU A 13 -6.55 15.49 -8.89
CA LEU A 13 -5.21 15.43 -8.30
C LEU A 13 -4.66 14.01 -8.35
N VAL A 14 -5.48 13.00 -8.07
CA VAL A 14 -5.08 11.59 -8.14
C VAL A 14 -4.61 11.24 -9.55
N ILE A 15 -5.36 11.64 -10.56
CA ILE A 15 -5.01 11.39 -11.96
C ILE A 15 -3.70 12.09 -12.33
N ARG A 16 -3.53 13.36 -11.96
CA ARG A 16 -2.29 14.10 -12.22
C ARG A 16 -1.09 13.48 -11.51
N ALA A 17 -1.28 12.96 -10.29
CA ALA A 17 -0.23 12.27 -9.56
C ALA A 17 0.23 11.01 -10.30
N VAL A 18 -0.72 10.22 -10.80
CA VAL A 18 -0.42 9.01 -11.58
C VAL A 18 0.31 9.36 -12.89
N GLU A 19 -0.14 10.41 -13.57
CA GLU A 19 0.53 10.90 -14.78
C GLU A 19 1.99 11.31 -14.50
N SER A 20 2.23 11.94 -13.35
CA SER A 20 3.57 12.39 -12.98
C SER A 20 4.56 11.24 -12.82
N LEU A 21 4.06 10.03 -12.59
CA LEU A 21 4.88 8.82 -12.45
C LEU A 21 5.14 8.13 -13.79
N GLY A 22 4.61 8.66 -14.88
CA GLY A 22 4.81 8.11 -16.21
C GLY A 22 3.72 7.17 -16.70
N TYR A 23 2.64 7.01 -15.95
CA TYR A 23 1.49 6.22 -16.37
C TYR A 23 0.51 7.05 -17.19
N GLU A 24 -0.35 6.38 -17.93
CA GLU A 24 -1.41 7.00 -18.72
C GLU A 24 -2.77 6.60 -18.14
N PRO A 25 -3.31 7.37 -17.18
CA PRO A 25 -4.63 7.06 -16.61
C PRO A 25 -5.73 7.34 -17.63
N ASP A 26 -6.80 6.55 -17.55
CA ASP A 26 -7.92 6.61 -18.51
C ASP A 26 -9.22 7.12 -17.89
N ALA A 27 -9.14 7.84 -16.79
CA ALA A 27 -10.27 8.42 -16.07
C ALA A 27 -11.14 7.43 -15.28
N ARG A 28 -10.87 6.13 -15.32
CA ARG A 28 -11.53 5.17 -14.43
C ARG A 28 -10.89 5.27 -13.06
N ILE A 29 -11.56 5.87 -12.12
CA ILE A 29 -11.05 6.05 -10.77
C ILE A 29 -12.10 5.66 -9.75
N PHE A 30 -11.73 4.80 -8.80
CA PHE A 30 -12.63 4.32 -7.76
C PHE A 30 -11.95 4.48 -6.39
N GLY A 31 -12.63 5.15 -5.47
CA GLY A 31 -12.19 5.21 -4.09
C GLY A 31 -12.43 3.86 -3.42
N LEU A 32 -11.40 3.34 -2.76
CA LEU A 32 -11.50 2.11 -1.99
C LEU A 32 -11.63 2.41 -0.50
N ASN A 33 -12.30 1.53 0.23
CA ASN A 33 -12.46 1.70 1.65
C ASN A 33 -11.11 1.61 2.35
N SER A 34 -10.76 2.67 3.07
CA SER A 34 -9.57 2.69 3.90
C SER A 34 -9.84 3.51 5.15
N TYR A 35 -9.20 3.15 6.22
CA TYR A 35 -9.46 3.77 7.51
C TYR A 35 -8.69 5.08 7.69
N GLU A 36 -7.40 5.06 7.50
CA GLU A 36 -6.53 6.19 7.78
C GLU A 36 -6.00 6.86 6.52
N ASN A 37 -5.58 6.07 5.57
CA ASN A 37 -5.05 6.55 4.29
C ASN A 37 -6.17 6.61 3.25
N ARG A 38 -5.91 7.24 2.12
CA ARG A 38 -6.82 7.23 0.98
C ARG A 38 -6.26 6.32 -0.10
N VAL A 39 -7.07 5.36 -0.51
CA VAL A 39 -6.66 4.37 -1.51
C VAL A 39 -7.60 4.46 -2.71
N TYR A 40 -7.02 4.49 -3.89
CA TYR A 40 -7.77 4.58 -5.15
C TYR A 40 -7.35 3.47 -6.09
N GLN A 41 -8.33 2.94 -6.81
CA GLN A 41 -8.10 2.07 -7.95
C GLN A 41 -8.19 2.93 -9.19
N VAL A 42 -7.10 3.04 -9.94
CA VAL A 42 -7.01 3.92 -11.10
C VAL A 42 -6.78 3.08 -12.35
N GLY A 43 -7.66 3.24 -13.34
CA GLY A 43 -7.49 2.60 -14.64
C GLY A 43 -6.36 3.28 -15.42
N ILE A 44 -5.52 2.48 -16.03
CA ILE A 44 -4.47 2.93 -16.94
C ILE A 44 -4.70 2.32 -18.32
N SER A 45 -4.04 2.89 -19.33
CA SER A 45 -4.13 2.39 -20.71
C SER A 45 -3.98 0.87 -20.79
N ASN A 46 -4.66 0.24 -21.73
CA ASN A 46 -4.67 -1.21 -21.94
C ASN A 46 -5.47 -2.01 -20.90
N GLU A 47 -6.52 -1.41 -20.34
CA GLU A 47 -7.47 -2.06 -19.43
C GLU A 47 -6.87 -2.55 -18.10
N SER A 48 -5.67 -2.11 -17.76
CA SER A 48 -5.04 -2.42 -16.49
C SER A 48 -5.51 -1.45 -15.40
N PHE A 49 -5.24 -1.83 -14.14
CA PHE A 49 -5.51 -0.97 -12.99
C PHE A 49 -4.27 -0.88 -12.11
N LEU A 50 -4.11 0.27 -11.46
CA LEU A 50 -3.15 0.45 -10.38
C LEU A 50 -3.89 0.77 -9.08
N ILE A 51 -3.32 0.37 -7.98
CA ILE A 51 -3.75 0.81 -6.66
C ILE A 51 -2.82 1.94 -6.23
N VAL A 52 -3.39 3.08 -5.90
CA VAL A 52 -2.63 4.27 -5.48
C VAL A 52 -3.03 4.60 -4.05
N LYS A 53 -2.05 4.60 -3.16
CA LYS A 53 -2.26 4.86 -1.74
C LYS A 53 -1.65 6.20 -1.38
N PHE A 54 -2.49 7.12 -0.91
CA PHE A 54 -2.06 8.40 -0.38
C PHE A 54 -1.99 8.31 1.14
N TYR A 55 -0.83 8.61 1.69
CA TYR A 55 -0.62 8.59 3.13
C TYR A 55 -1.20 9.85 3.76
N ARG A 56 -1.81 9.70 4.92
CA ARG A 56 -2.39 10.84 5.63
C ARG A 56 -1.31 11.85 5.97
N PRO A 57 -1.46 13.12 5.52
CA PRO A 57 -0.47 14.16 5.81
C PRO A 57 -0.27 14.35 7.32
N GLY A 58 1.01 14.43 7.73
CA GLY A 58 1.36 14.66 9.13
C GLY A 58 1.24 13.43 10.03
N ARG A 59 0.79 12.28 9.52
CA ARG A 59 0.62 11.07 10.34
C ARG A 59 1.88 10.20 10.36
N TRP A 60 2.51 10.03 9.22
CA TRP A 60 3.68 9.15 9.08
C TRP A 60 4.87 9.93 8.52
N THR A 61 6.06 9.65 9.04
CA THR A 61 7.29 10.17 8.43
C THR A 61 7.67 9.33 7.23
N THR A 62 8.49 9.90 6.34
CA THR A 62 9.02 9.18 5.19
C THR A 62 9.77 7.92 5.62
N ASP A 63 10.56 8.02 6.69
CA ASP A 63 11.32 6.88 7.21
C ASP A 63 10.42 5.75 7.69
N GLN A 64 9.33 6.08 8.37
CA GLN A 64 8.36 5.08 8.82
C GLN A 64 7.70 4.35 7.64
N ILE A 65 7.34 5.09 6.60
CA ILE A 65 6.76 4.51 5.38
C ILE A 65 7.78 3.62 4.67
N LEU A 66 9.03 4.05 4.59
CA LEU A 66 10.10 3.25 3.99
C LEU A 66 10.35 1.95 4.75
N GLU A 67 10.26 1.96 6.08
CA GLU A 67 10.37 0.74 6.88
C GLU A 67 9.26 -0.26 6.51
N GLU A 68 8.03 0.22 6.37
CA GLU A 68 6.90 -0.61 5.93
C GLU A 68 7.17 -1.20 4.54
N HIS A 69 7.64 -0.38 3.60
CA HIS A 69 7.94 -0.83 2.24
C HIS A 69 9.07 -1.84 2.21
N GLN A 70 10.11 -1.61 3.00
CA GLN A 70 11.24 -2.53 3.11
C GLN A 70 10.80 -3.88 3.68
N PHE A 71 9.95 -3.85 4.71
CA PHE A 71 9.41 -5.08 5.28
C PHE A 71 8.58 -5.86 4.27
N SER A 72 7.72 -5.18 3.52
CA SER A 72 6.94 -5.81 2.45
C SER A 72 7.85 -6.44 1.39
N GLN A 73 8.95 -5.77 1.03
CA GLN A 73 9.89 -6.30 0.07
C GLN A 73 10.63 -7.53 0.61
N GLU A 74 11.03 -7.51 1.87
CA GLU A 74 11.66 -8.67 2.51
C GLU A 74 10.72 -9.88 2.51
N LEU A 75 9.44 -9.67 2.82
CA LEU A 75 8.44 -10.74 2.75
C LEU A 75 8.32 -11.29 1.33
N SER A 76 8.28 -10.42 0.33
CA SER A 76 8.20 -10.81 -1.07
C SER A 76 9.43 -11.59 -1.52
N ASP A 77 10.62 -11.17 -1.12
CA ASP A 77 11.88 -11.84 -1.44
C ASP A 77 11.96 -13.24 -0.82
N LEU A 78 11.27 -13.46 0.30
CA LEU A 78 11.14 -14.77 0.94
C LEU A 78 9.97 -15.59 0.39
N GLU A 79 9.44 -15.18 -0.74
CA GLU A 79 8.32 -15.84 -1.43
C GLU A 79 7.05 -15.92 -0.58
N ILE A 80 6.88 -15.00 0.37
CA ILE A 80 5.62 -14.86 1.10
C ILE A 80 4.68 -14.03 0.22
N PRO A 81 3.45 -14.49 -0.04
CA PRO A 81 2.54 -13.82 -0.97
C PRO A 81 1.98 -12.52 -0.38
N VAL A 82 2.73 -11.45 -0.52
CA VAL A 82 2.33 -10.09 -0.15
C VAL A 82 2.43 -9.18 -1.37
N ILE A 83 1.66 -8.09 -1.36
CA ILE A 83 1.71 -7.09 -2.41
C ILE A 83 2.67 -5.99 -1.97
N SER A 84 3.80 -5.89 -2.66
CA SER A 84 4.81 -4.87 -2.41
C SER A 84 4.57 -3.65 -3.29
N PRO A 85 4.98 -2.44 -2.84
CA PRO A 85 4.89 -1.26 -3.69
C PRO A 85 5.75 -1.36 -4.93
N VAL A 86 5.29 -0.72 -6.01
CA VAL A 86 6.05 -0.61 -7.25
C VAL A 86 7.25 0.29 -7.03
N ILE A 87 8.41 -0.11 -7.53
CA ILE A 87 9.63 0.67 -7.44
C ILE A 87 9.90 1.32 -8.80
N LEU A 88 9.97 2.64 -8.83
CA LEU A 88 10.29 3.44 -10.02
C LEU A 88 11.49 4.33 -9.68
N ASP A 89 12.52 4.29 -10.51
CA ASP A 89 13.78 5.03 -10.28
C ASP A 89 14.33 4.82 -8.87
N GLU A 90 14.33 3.58 -8.42
CA GLU A 90 14.81 3.16 -7.08
C GLU A 90 14.00 3.72 -5.92
N LYS A 91 12.81 4.23 -6.18
CA LYS A 91 11.92 4.81 -5.17
C LYS A 91 10.61 4.04 -5.07
N SER A 92 10.09 3.89 -3.86
CA SER A 92 8.78 3.31 -3.58
C SER A 92 7.80 4.33 -3.01
N ILE A 93 8.30 5.49 -2.58
CA ILE A 93 7.48 6.62 -2.13
C ILE A 93 7.65 7.76 -3.10
N PHE A 94 6.55 8.38 -3.46
CA PHE A 94 6.53 9.54 -4.35
C PHE A 94 5.83 10.68 -3.66
N GLU A 95 6.12 11.89 -4.08
CA GLU A 95 5.49 13.09 -3.54
C GLU A 95 4.83 13.86 -4.68
N PHE A 96 3.60 14.32 -4.44
CA PHE A 96 2.86 15.11 -5.39
C PHE A 96 1.97 16.11 -4.65
N GLU A 97 2.19 17.39 -4.89
CA GLU A 97 1.43 18.50 -4.28
C GLU A 97 1.24 18.38 -2.77
N GLY A 98 2.31 17.99 -2.06
CA GLY A 98 2.30 17.87 -0.60
C GLY A 98 1.81 16.53 -0.06
N PHE A 99 1.38 15.60 -0.91
CA PHE A 99 1.00 14.26 -0.50
C PHE A 99 2.11 13.27 -0.78
N GLN A 100 2.32 12.36 0.15
CA GLN A 100 3.16 11.18 -0.08
C GLN A 100 2.27 10.04 -0.56
N LEU A 101 2.73 9.33 -1.59
CA LEU A 101 1.96 8.25 -2.17
C LEU A 101 2.84 7.07 -2.57
N ALA A 102 2.22 5.91 -2.63
CA ALA A 102 2.82 4.69 -3.14
C ALA A 102 1.86 4.05 -4.14
N VAL A 103 2.42 3.29 -5.07
CA VAL A 103 1.66 2.61 -6.12
C VAL A 103 1.84 1.11 -5.96
N PHE A 104 0.77 0.37 -6.11
CA PHE A 104 0.76 -1.08 -5.99
C PHE A 104 0.14 -1.69 -7.23
N PRO A 105 0.61 -2.86 -7.67
CA PRO A 105 -0.09 -3.59 -8.71
C PRO A 105 -1.43 -4.10 -8.18
N MET A 106 -2.44 -4.16 -9.04
CA MET A 106 -3.73 -4.69 -8.65
C MET A 106 -3.79 -6.19 -8.91
N PHE A 107 -4.17 -6.93 -7.88
CA PHE A 107 -4.44 -8.35 -7.99
C PHE A 107 -5.90 -8.62 -7.67
N PHE A 108 -6.54 -9.45 -8.48
CA PHE A 108 -7.88 -9.91 -8.21
C PHE A 108 -7.81 -11.08 -7.24
N GLY A 109 -8.50 -10.95 -6.12
CA GLY A 109 -8.54 -11.99 -5.11
C GLY A 109 -9.89 -12.00 -4.42
N ARG A 110 -10.21 -13.10 -3.78
CA ARG A 110 -11.40 -13.22 -2.94
C ARG A 110 -10.96 -13.15 -1.49
N PRO A 111 -11.76 -12.53 -0.60
CA PRO A 111 -11.52 -12.62 0.82
C PRO A 111 -11.47 -14.08 1.25
N LEU A 112 -10.52 -14.42 2.10
CA LEU A 112 -10.44 -15.77 2.66
C LEU A 112 -11.56 -15.93 3.69
N GLU A 113 -12.46 -16.88 3.44
CA GLU A 113 -13.50 -17.20 4.38
C GLU A 113 -12.95 -18.09 5.48
N LEU A 114 -13.07 -17.65 6.74
CA LEU A 114 -12.51 -18.34 7.89
C LEU A 114 -13.52 -19.32 8.52
N ASP A 115 -14.32 -19.94 7.69
CA ASP A 115 -15.37 -20.88 8.09
C ASP A 115 -14.95 -22.36 8.00
N THR A 116 -13.83 -22.64 7.35
CA THR A 116 -13.30 -24.01 7.24
C THR A 116 -11.98 -24.14 7.98
N TYR A 117 -11.72 -25.35 8.47
CA TYR A 117 -10.46 -25.66 9.16
C TYR A 117 -9.25 -25.47 8.25
N GLU A 118 -9.36 -25.84 6.98
CA GLU A 118 -8.28 -25.68 6.01
C GLU A 118 -7.91 -24.19 5.82
N ASN A 119 -8.91 -23.33 5.68
CA ASN A 119 -8.70 -21.88 5.54
C ASN A 119 -8.07 -21.27 6.78
N LEU A 120 -8.48 -21.73 7.98
CA LEU A 120 -7.87 -21.30 9.22
C LEU A 120 -6.40 -21.70 9.30
N LEU A 121 -6.06 -22.92 8.86
CA LEU A 121 -4.66 -23.38 8.81
C LEU A 121 -3.82 -22.55 7.84
N VAL A 122 -4.35 -22.27 6.65
CA VAL A 122 -3.67 -21.44 5.64
C VAL A 122 -3.39 -20.05 6.21
N MET A 123 -4.39 -19.44 6.83
CA MET A 123 -4.25 -18.11 7.43
C MET A 123 -3.22 -18.14 8.58
N GLY A 124 -3.29 -19.14 9.44
CA GLY A 124 -2.36 -19.28 10.56
C GLY A 124 -0.91 -19.45 10.10
N ARG A 125 -0.68 -20.24 9.07
CA ARG A 125 0.67 -20.42 8.50
C ARG A 125 1.18 -19.14 7.89
N PHE A 126 0.33 -18.43 7.16
CA PHE A 126 0.68 -17.16 6.53
C PHE A 126 1.06 -16.11 7.58
N ILE A 127 0.23 -15.94 8.60
CA ILE A 127 0.49 -15.01 9.71
C ILE A 127 1.77 -15.42 10.46
N GLY A 128 1.96 -16.72 10.71
CA GLY A 128 3.15 -17.23 11.39
C GLY A 128 4.43 -16.92 10.62
N ARG A 129 4.41 -17.04 9.30
CA ARG A 129 5.56 -16.70 8.45
C ARG A 129 5.86 -15.21 8.51
N ILE A 130 4.84 -14.35 8.45
CA ILE A 130 4.99 -12.91 8.58
C ILE A 130 5.60 -12.56 9.94
N HIS A 131 5.09 -13.15 11.02
CA HIS A 131 5.60 -12.90 12.37
C HIS A 131 7.05 -13.34 12.53
N SER A 132 7.45 -14.45 11.93
CA SER A 132 8.84 -14.93 11.98
C SER A 132 9.79 -13.92 11.34
N VAL A 133 9.44 -13.38 10.17
CA VAL A 133 10.23 -12.35 9.51
C VAL A 133 10.21 -11.05 10.32
N GLY A 134 9.04 -10.66 10.85
CA GLY A 134 8.88 -9.45 11.65
C GLY A 134 9.68 -9.49 12.95
N ALA A 135 9.78 -10.65 13.60
CA ALA A 135 10.58 -10.79 14.81
C ALA A 135 12.08 -10.52 14.56
N GLU A 136 12.59 -10.92 13.41
CA GLU A 136 13.97 -10.59 13.01
C GLU A 136 14.09 -9.10 12.65
N ALA A 137 13.14 -8.55 11.92
CA ALA A 137 13.16 -7.14 11.52
C ALA A 137 13.06 -6.19 12.72
N VAL A 138 12.23 -6.50 13.72
CA VAL A 138 12.04 -5.66 14.92
C VAL A 138 13.35 -5.44 15.68
N SER A 139 14.26 -6.40 15.68
CA SER A 139 15.55 -6.24 16.35
C SER A 139 16.43 -5.14 15.72
N TYR A 140 16.13 -4.74 14.50
CA TYR A 140 16.90 -3.73 13.75
C TYR A 140 16.14 -2.43 13.52
N THR A 141 14.84 -2.51 13.27
CA THR A 141 14.06 -1.39 12.76
C THR A 141 13.03 -0.85 13.73
N HIS A 142 12.75 -1.52 14.81
CA HIS A 142 11.66 -1.18 15.75
C HIS A 142 10.29 -1.09 15.05
N LEU A 143 10.06 -1.91 14.03
CA LEU A 143 8.82 -1.95 13.30
C LEU A 143 7.67 -2.41 14.20
N THR A 144 6.55 -1.69 14.21
CA THR A 144 5.38 -2.04 15.01
C THR A 144 4.38 -2.85 14.18
N LEU A 145 3.67 -3.78 14.83
CA LEU A 145 2.66 -4.60 14.18
C LEU A 145 1.55 -3.78 13.49
N PRO A 146 1.02 -2.69 14.09
CA PRO A 146 0.00 -1.87 13.41
C PRO A 146 0.43 -1.34 12.06
N THR A 147 1.72 -1.08 11.84
CA THR A 147 2.24 -0.61 10.55
C THR A 147 2.12 -1.68 9.48
N ILE A 148 2.27 -2.95 9.85
CA ILE A 148 2.18 -4.10 8.93
C ILE A 148 0.75 -4.32 8.45
N TYR A 149 -0.23 -4.11 9.32
CA TYR A 149 -1.64 -4.41 9.05
C TYR A 149 -2.44 -3.22 8.55
N SER A 150 -1.88 -2.02 8.51
CA SER A 150 -2.57 -0.85 7.99
C SER A 150 -2.53 -0.87 6.46
N VAL A 151 -3.67 -1.10 5.89
CA VAL A 151 -3.84 -1.14 4.45
C VAL A 151 -4.58 0.10 3.99
#